data_7b9d8df111eb85b06c3100e4e0b6158e
#
_entry.id   7b9d8df111eb85b06c3100e4e0b6158e
#
_cell.length_a   1.000
_cell.length_b   1.000
_cell.length_c   1.000
_cell.angle_alpha   90.00
_cell.angle_beta   90.00
_cell.angle_gamma   90.00
#
_symmetry.space_group_name_H-M   'P 1'
#
loop_
_entity.id
_entity.type
_entity.pdbx_description
1 polymer ?
#
loop_
_entity_poly.entity_id
_entity_poly.type
_entity_poly.pdbx_seq_one_letter_code
_entity_poly.pdbx_strand_id
1 'polypeptide(L)'
;KNIENNREVRLFKSNENSNNEVLIYNDSISIFTNQAKQYIDNNELHLIGPITMINGSDSLTCQNMIFWYELDSLKAYGDVKFKFQNNQLESDSLIYVETNGFRGYSFEAINRAKFLDNQYQISADKIIYNDISQEMDLFEKASVKSDNQGIEGTMINLNFKDSLITDIMIKENGYIFNNHYANTNKSNYQLFQDEMRGNIIQVNFENKNLNEILIQGMAQSMYHVVNDSAYLMGFNDATGNTISLKYNNGNLSRIFIEGEARGIFYPE
;
A
#
# COMPACT_ATOMS: atom_id res chain seq x y z
N LYS A 1 16.03 -26.68 -27.29
CA LYS A 1 16.87 -25.62 -27.87
C LYS A 1 17.43 -24.83 -26.70
N ASN A 2 18.76 -24.83 -26.57
CA ASN A 2 19.44 -24.03 -25.56
C ASN A 2 19.15 -22.55 -25.86
N ILE A 3 18.53 -21.84 -24.92
CA ILE A 3 18.56 -20.41 -24.87
C ILE A 3 19.91 -20.10 -24.22
N GLU A 4 20.80 -19.44 -24.96
CA GLU A 4 22.09 -18.97 -24.47
C GLU A 4 21.80 -17.96 -23.37
N ASN A 5 21.89 -18.38 -22.16
CA ASN A 5 22.12 -17.70 -20.90
C ASN A 5 21.58 -18.52 -19.71
N ASN A 6 22.16 -19.71 -19.51
CA ASN A 6 22.05 -20.53 -18.28
C ASN A 6 20.65 -20.69 -17.61
N ARG A 7 19.55 -20.44 -18.32
CA ARG A 7 18.19 -20.72 -17.87
C ARG A 7 17.60 -21.84 -18.72
N GLU A 8 17.86 -23.09 -18.35
CA GLU A 8 17.13 -24.22 -18.92
C GLU A 8 15.67 -24.19 -18.42
N VAL A 9 14.75 -23.83 -19.31
CA VAL A 9 13.32 -24.04 -19.08
C VAL A 9 12.96 -25.42 -19.56
N ARG A 10 12.59 -26.34 -18.66
CA ARG A 10 12.15 -27.69 -19.01
C ARG A 10 10.64 -27.79 -18.92
N LEU A 11 10.01 -28.11 -20.04
CA LEU A 11 8.58 -28.38 -20.13
C LEU A 11 8.32 -29.86 -19.94
N PHE A 12 7.58 -30.24 -18.90
CA PHE A 12 7.14 -31.63 -18.70
C PHE A 12 5.62 -31.68 -18.76
N LYS A 13 5.12 -32.63 -19.55
CA LYS A 13 3.74 -33.07 -19.53
C LYS A 13 3.67 -34.25 -18.57
N SER A 14 2.92 -34.17 -17.49
CA SER A 14 2.70 -35.28 -16.59
C SER A 14 1.92 -36.39 -17.28
N ASN A 15 2.26 -37.66 -16.96
CA ASN A 15 1.68 -38.85 -17.55
C ASN A 15 0.18 -39.00 -17.21
N GLU A 16 -0.52 -39.58 -18.11
CA GLU A 16 -1.89 -39.99 -18.42
C GLU A 16 -2.93 -40.19 -17.29
N ASN A 17 -2.66 -39.96 -16.01
CA ASN A 17 -3.62 -40.30 -14.95
C ASN A 17 -3.93 -39.21 -13.92
N SER A 18 -3.50 -38.00 -14.09
CA SER A 18 -3.93 -36.88 -13.24
C SER A 18 -3.94 -35.54 -14.01
N ASN A 19 -5.09 -34.92 -14.09
CA ASN A 19 -5.38 -33.55 -14.53
C ASN A 19 -4.24 -32.89 -15.30
N ASN A 20 -4.40 -32.63 -16.60
CA ASN A 20 -3.47 -32.00 -17.54
C ASN A 20 -2.63 -30.85 -16.94
N GLU A 21 -1.70 -31.17 -16.07
CA GLU A 21 -0.86 -30.20 -15.37
C GLU A 21 0.48 -30.07 -16.09
N VAL A 22 0.88 -28.83 -16.39
CA VAL A 22 2.18 -28.50 -16.97
C VAL A 22 3.05 -27.97 -15.85
N LEU A 23 4.24 -28.57 -15.68
CA LEU A 23 5.26 -28.06 -14.76
C LEU A 23 6.38 -27.42 -15.56
N ILE A 24 6.70 -26.16 -15.25
CA ILE A 24 7.84 -25.43 -15.78
C ILE A 24 8.75 -25.13 -14.59
N TYR A 25 10.03 -25.45 -14.68
CA TYR A 25 10.95 -25.19 -13.59
C TYR A 25 12.35 -24.82 -14.07
N ASN A 26 13.04 -24.05 -13.26
CA ASN A 26 14.47 -23.83 -13.29
C ASN A 26 15.02 -23.97 -11.85
N ASP A 27 16.28 -23.64 -11.62
CA ASP A 27 16.93 -23.82 -10.32
C ASP A 27 16.21 -23.15 -9.14
N SER A 28 15.43 -22.11 -9.38
CA SER A 28 14.77 -21.31 -8.33
C SER A 28 13.24 -21.20 -8.48
N ILE A 29 12.71 -21.30 -9.70
CA ILE A 29 11.29 -21.06 -9.99
C ILE A 29 10.61 -22.36 -10.41
N SER A 30 9.45 -22.63 -9.82
CA SER A 30 8.54 -23.70 -10.24
C SER A 30 7.18 -23.11 -10.59
N ILE A 31 6.64 -23.45 -11.75
CA ILE A 31 5.33 -22.97 -12.22
C ILE A 31 4.46 -24.18 -12.56
N PHE A 32 3.29 -24.24 -11.94
CA PHE A 32 2.24 -25.23 -12.19
C PHE A 32 1.10 -24.55 -12.94
N THR A 33 0.63 -25.15 -14.02
CA THR A 33 -0.45 -24.62 -14.85
C THR A 33 -1.13 -25.72 -15.68
N ASN A 34 -2.34 -25.47 -16.17
CA ASN A 34 -3.01 -26.42 -17.05
C ASN A 34 -2.48 -26.39 -18.49
N GLN A 35 -2.10 -25.20 -18.98
CA GLN A 35 -1.61 -25.03 -20.34
C GLN A 35 -0.49 -23.98 -20.40
N ALA A 36 0.51 -24.23 -21.24
CA ALA A 36 1.56 -23.29 -21.54
C ALA A 36 1.74 -23.21 -23.07
N LYS A 37 1.86 -21.98 -23.59
CA LYS A 37 2.14 -21.66 -25.00
C LYS A 37 3.28 -20.67 -25.09
N GLN A 38 4.34 -21.06 -25.79
CA GLN A 38 5.48 -20.18 -26.05
C GLN A 38 5.34 -19.55 -27.43
N TYR A 39 5.47 -18.25 -27.50
CA TYR A 39 5.52 -17.44 -28.73
C TYR A 39 6.94 -16.93 -28.90
N ILE A 40 7.72 -17.61 -29.75
CA ILE A 40 9.16 -17.36 -29.90
C ILE A 40 9.43 -15.98 -30.47
N ASP A 41 8.63 -15.57 -31.46
CA ASP A 41 8.83 -14.28 -32.15
C ASP A 41 8.57 -13.06 -31.25
N ASN A 42 7.77 -13.23 -30.20
CA ASN A 42 7.42 -12.17 -29.25
C ASN A 42 8.17 -12.29 -27.94
N ASN A 43 8.96 -13.34 -27.76
CA ASN A 43 9.61 -13.68 -26.47
C ASN A 43 8.62 -13.82 -25.31
N GLU A 44 7.45 -14.40 -25.58
CA GLU A 44 6.35 -14.54 -24.64
C GLU A 44 6.08 -15.99 -24.25
N LEU A 45 5.77 -16.19 -22.98
CA LEU A 45 5.22 -17.44 -22.45
C LEU A 45 3.82 -17.16 -21.89
N HIS A 46 2.79 -17.73 -22.49
CA HIS A 46 1.41 -17.62 -22.02
C HIS A 46 1.04 -18.87 -21.22
N LEU A 47 0.56 -18.66 -20.02
CA LEU A 47 0.10 -19.69 -19.09
C LEU A 47 -1.41 -19.52 -18.87
N ILE A 48 -2.16 -20.60 -18.92
CA ILE A 48 -3.62 -20.61 -18.89
C ILE A 48 -4.14 -21.67 -17.91
N GLY A 49 -5.10 -21.29 -17.09
CA GLY A 49 -5.74 -22.11 -16.04
C GLY A 49 -5.22 -21.73 -14.66
N PRO A 50 -5.60 -22.42 -13.60
CA PRO A 50 -5.03 -22.14 -12.28
C PRO A 50 -3.51 -22.20 -12.35
N ILE A 51 -2.87 -21.09 -12.01
CA ILE A 51 -1.41 -20.97 -12.04
C ILE A 51 -0.93 -20.80 -10.61
N THR A 52 0.12 -21.56 -10.28
CA THR A 52 0.89 -21.36 -9.05
C THR A 52 2.36 -21.26 -9.43
N MET A 53 2.96 -20.10 -9.20
CA MET A 53 4.40 -19.87 -9.34
C MET A 53 5.02 -19.76 -7.95
N ILE A 54 6.13 -20.47 -7.76
CA ILE A 54 6.88 -20.50 -6.49
C ILE A 54 8.32 -20.14 -6.80
N ASN A 55 8.88 -19.20 -6.03
CA ASN A 55 10.29 -18.82 -6.06
C ASN A 55 10.80 -18.70 -4.62
N GLY A 56 11.41 -19.76 -4.11
CA GLY A 56 11.81 -19.84 -2.70
C GLY A 56 10.61 -19.74 -1.75
N SER A 57 10.54 -18.68 -0.96
CA SER A 57 9.41 -18.38 -0.05
C SER A 57 8.27 -17.63 -0.75
N ASP A 58 8.54 -17.05 -1.91
CA ASP A 58 7.59 -16.20 -2.62
C ASP A 58 6.67 -17.03 -3.49
N SER A 59 5.43 -16.62 -3.61
CA SER A 59 4.44 -17.31 -4.42
C SER A 59 3.47 -16.37 -5.09
N LEU A 60 3.12 -16.67 -6.34
CA LEU A 60 2.09 -15.97 -7.09
C LEU A 60 1.06 -16.96 -7.59
N THR A 61 -0.23 -16.68 -7.36
CA THR A 61 -1.34 -17.44 -7.89
C THR A 61 -2.26 -16.55 -8.73
N CYS A 62 -2.77 -17.08 -9.86
CA CYS A 62 -3.69 -16.37 -10.74
C CYS A 62 -4.37 -17.35 -11.71
N GLN A 63 -5.28 -16.85 -12.58
CA GLN A 63 -5.92 -17.68 -13.59
C GLN A 63 -5.16 -17.68 -14.91
N ASN A 64 -4.52 -16.57 -15.24
CA ASN A 64 -3.76 -16.44 -16.49
C ASN A 64 -2.51 -15.59 -16.25
N MET A 65 -1.45 -15.87 -17.03
CA MET A 65 -0.20 -15.12 -16.94
C MET A 65 0.46 -15.04 -18.32
N ILE A 66 1.05 -13.88 -18.58
CA ILE A 66 1.96 -13.67 -19.69
C ILE A 66 3.31 -13.28 -19.10
N PHE A 67 4.35 -13.97 -19.49
CA PHE A 67 5.72 -13.71 -19.08
C PHE A 67 6.56 -13.31 -20.29
N TRP A 68 7.23 -12.17 -20.24
CA TRP A 68 8.18 -11.67 -21.24
C TRP A 68 9.60 -11.89 -20.74
N TYR A 69 10.23 -12.95 -21.24
CA TYR A 69 11.49 -13.40 -20.67
C TYR A 69 12.72 -12.56 -21.05
N GLU A 70 12.65 -11.69 -22.07
CA GLU A 70 13.71 -10.70 -22.35
C GLU A 70 13.59 -9.45 -21.49
N LEU A 71 12.38 -9.16 -21.00
CA LEU A 71 12.09 -7.96 -20.21
C LEU A 71 12.04 -8.24 -18.72
N ASP A 72 12.27 -9.51 -18.30
CA ASP A 72 12.07 -9.98 -16.93
C ASP A 72 10.78 -9.41 -16.29
N SER A 73 9.69 -9.47 -17.08
CA SER A 73 8.40 -8.90 -16.69
C SER A 73 7.27 -9.91 -16.87
N LEU A 74 6.23 -9.74 -16.05
CA LEU A 74 5.03 -10.56 -16.15
C LEU A 74 3.76 -9.72 -16.00
N LYS A 75 2.67 -10.23 -16.60
CA LYS A 75 1.32 -9.79 -16.35
C LYS A 75 0.48 -10.97 -15.90
N ALA A 76 -0.02 -10.92 -14.67
CA ALA A 76 -0.95 -11.89 -14.11
C ALA A 76 -2.36 -11.30 -14.07
N TYR A 77 -3.40 -12.13 -14.28
CA TYR A 77 -4.78 -11.69 -14.19
C TYR A 77 -5.73 -12.82 -13.80
N GLY A 78 -6.85 -12.43 -13.16
CA GLY A 78 -7.84 -13.32 -12.57
C GLY A 78 -7.47 -13.77 -11.16
N ASP A 79 -8.00 -13.05 -10.15
CA ASP A 79 -7.81 -13.32 -8.71
C ASP A 79 -6.32 -13.49 -8.34
N VAL A 80 -5.53 -12.47 -8.67
CA VAL A 80 -4.09 -12.49 -8.40
C VAL A 80 -3.84 -12.37 -6.91
N LYS A 81 -3.00 -13.29 -6.39
CA LYS A 81 -2.43 -13.22 -5.05
C LYS A 81 -0.93 -13.42 -5.14
N PHE A 82 -0.20 -12.42 -4.70
CA PHE A 82 1.25 -12.44 -4.68
C PHE A 82 1.76 -12.29 -3.24
N LYS A 83 2.47 -13.31 -2.77
CA LYS A 83 3.15 -13.30 -1.47
C LYS A 83 4.64 -13.19 -1.72
N PHE A 84 5.28 -12.21 -1.11
CA PHE A 84 6.72 -11.98 -1.22
C PHE A 84 7.27 -11.44 0.08
N GLN A 85 8.35 -12.01 0.54
CA GLN A 85 8.89 -11.74 1.87
C GLN A 85 7.80 -11.94 2.95
N ASN A 86 7.42 -10.86 3.67
CA ASN A 86 6.34 -10.84 4.67
C ASN A 86 5.10 -10.09 4.18
N ASN A 87 5.04 -9.74 2.89
CA ASN A 87 3.99 -8.95 2.29
C ASN A 87 3.03 -9.81 1.49
N GLN A 88 1.80 -9.34 1.33
CA GLN A 88 0.80 -9.94 0.46
C GLN A 88 0.15 -8.86 -0.39
N LEU A 89 0.08 -9.10 -1.71
CA LEU A 89 -0.63 -8.28 -2.67
C LEU A 89 -1.79 -9.07 -3.28
N GLU A 90 -2.97 -8.50 -3.34
CA GLU A 90 -4.15 -9.06 -4.01
C GLU A 90 -4.70 -8.05 -5.00
N SER A 91 -5.15 -8.50 -6.19
CA SER A 91 -5.76 -7.66 -7.22
C SER A 91 -6.45 -8.48 -8.30
N ASP A 92 -7.19 -7.84 -9.19
CA ASP A 92 -7.71 -8.52 -10.39
C ASP A 92 -6.63 -8.74 -11.44
N SER A 93 -5.66 -7.80 -11.53
CA SER A 93 -4.48 -7.98 -12.37
C SER A 93 -3.24 -7.33 -11.77
N LEU A 94 -2.08 -7.88 -12.10
CA LEU A 94 -0.77 -7.44 -11.66
C LEU A 94 0.16 -7.37 -12.86
N ILE A 95 0.85 -6.24 -13.02
CA ILE A 95 2.01 -6.11 -13.90
C ILE A 95 3.22 -5.99 -12.99
N TYR A 96 4.21 -6.82 -13.20
CA TYR A 96 5.46 -6.81 -12.44
C TYR A 96 6.63 -6.71 -13.42
N VAL A 97 7.57 -5.84 -13.12
CA VAL A 97 8.77 -5.61 -13.93
C VAL A 97 9.98 -5.61 -13.02
N GLU A 98 10.94 -6.51 -13.31
CA GLU A 98 12.25 -6.49 -12.66
C GLU A 98 13.16 -5.53 -13.43
N THR A 99 13.78 -4.59 -12.73
CA THR A 99 14.62 -3.58 -13.35
C THR A 99 16.03 -4.11 -13.50
N ASN A 100 16.41 -4.49 -14.73
CA ASN A 100 17.75 -4.98 -15.06
C ASN A 100 18.82 -3.93 -14.74
N GLY A 101 19.78 -4.30 -13.89
CA GLY A 101 20.98 -3.51 -13.56
C GLY A 101 20.96 -2.77 -12.22
N PHE A 102 19.81 -2.56 -11.59
CA PHE A 102 19.71 -1.84 -10.31
C PHE A 102 19.09 -2.66 -9.17
N ARG A 103 18.94 -3.96 -9.28
CA ARG A 103 18.34 -4.83 -8.24
C ARG A 103 17.05 -4.26 -7.65
N GLY A 104 16.20 -3.67 -8.48
CA GLY A 104 14.94 -3.10 -8.09
C GLY A 104 13.79 -3.69 -8.91
N TYR A 105 12.59 -3.48 -8.47
CA TYR A 105 11.37 -3.90 -9.16
C TYR A 105 10.32 -2.80 -9.11
N SER A 106 9.35 -2.91 -10.00
CA SER A 106 8.11 -2.15 -9.92
C SER A 106 6.91 -3.04 -10.14
N PHE A 107 5.78 -2.66 -9.55
CA PHE A 107 4.54 -3.34 -9.86
C PHE A 107 3.37 -2.35 -9.99
N GLU A 108 2.38 -2.78 -10.76
CA GLU A 108 1.09 -2.12 -10.91
C GLU A 108 -0.02 -3.15 -10.65
N ALA A 109 -0.75 -2.98 -9.57
CA ALA A 109 -1.89 -3.79 -9.19
C ALA A 109 -3.17 -3.03 -9.51
N ILE A 110 -4.09 -3.66 -10.25
CA ILE A 110 -5.26 -3.00 -10.82
C ILE A 110 -6.53 -3.72 -10.39
N ASN A 111 -7.52 -2.94 -10.01
CA ASN A 111 -8.83 -3.28 -9.50
C ASN A 111 -8.78 -4.08 -8.20
N ARG A 112 -9.50 -3.58 -7.19
CA ARG A 112 -9.57 -4.19 -5.86
C ARG A 112 -8.19 -4.46 -5.26
N ALA A 113 -7.21 -3.60 -5.60
CA ALA A 113 -5.85 -3.78 -5.16
C ALA A 113 -5.74 -3.64 -3.63
N LYS A 114 -5.11 -4.63 -3.00
CA LYS A 114 -4.84 -4.65 -1.55
C LYS A 114 -3.40 -5.09 -1.33
N PHE A 115 -2.70 -4.33 -0.52
CA PHE A 115 -1.37 -4.64 -0.06
C PHE A 115 -1.38 -4.74 1.46
N LEU A 116 -0.85 -5.81 1.99
CA LEU A 116 -0.80 -6.12 3.40
C LEU A 116 0.66 -6.32 3.79
N ASP A 117 1.12 -5.60 4.76
CA ASP A 117 2.36 -5.87 5.47
C ASP A 117 2.10 -6.10 6.97
N ASN A 118 3.15 -6.16 7.80
CA ASN A 118 2.99 -6.38 9.23
C ASN A 118 2.41 -5.17 9.99
N GLN A 119 2.35 -3.99 9.37
CA GLN A 119 1.97 -2.73 10.02
C GLN A 119 0.76 -2.08 9.38
N TYR A 120 0.63 -2.21 8.04
CA TYR A 120 -0.36 -1.47 7.26
C TYR A 120 -1.20 -2.38 6.38
N GLN A 121 -2.46 -2.02 6.28
CA GLN A 121 -3.38 -2.49 5.24
C GLN A 121 -3.61 -1.34 4.27
N ILE A 122 -3.16 -1.51 3.03
CA ILE A 122 -3.29 -0.54 1.95
C ILE A 122 -4.31 -1.06 0.96
N SER A 123 -5.20 -0.20 0.48
CA SER A 123 -6.17 -0.55 -0.57
C SER A 123 -6.45 0.62 -1.50
N ALA A 124 -6.70 0.32 -2.77
CA ALA A 124 -7.08 1.27 -3.81
C ALA A 124 -7.69 0.53 -5.01
N ASP A 125 -8.29 1.26 -5.96
CA ASP A 125 -8.64 0.65 -7.24
C ASP A 125 -7.36 0.35 -8.05
N LYS A 126 -6.28 1.15 -7.86
CA LYS A 126 -4.98 0.92 -8.47
C LYS A 126 -3.85 1.27 -7.50
N ILE A 127 -2.84 0.39 -7.41
CA ILE A 127 -1.60 0.61 -6.66
C ILE A 127 -0.42 0.51 -7.62
N ILE A 128 0.44 1.51 -7.63
CA ILE A 128 1.73 1.49 -8.33
C ILE A 128 2.84 1.60 -7.29
N TYR A 129 3.81 0.73 -7.36
CA TYR A 129 5.00 0.78 -6.51
C TYR A 129 6.28 0.74 -7.35
N ASN A 130 7.26 1.54 -6.96
CA ASN A 130 8.57 1.55 -7.56
C ASN A 130 9.63 1.47 -6.46
N ASP A 131 10.39 0.37 -6.45
CA ASP A 131 11.41 0.10 -5.45
C ASP A 131 12.64 1.01 -5.59
N ILE A 132 12.94 1.51 -6.78
CA ILE A 132 14.09 2.39 -7.02
C ILE A 132 13.81 3.80 -6.48
N SER A 133 12.65 4.36 -6.81
CA SER A 133 12.25 5.67 -6.28
C SER A 133 11.76 5.61 -4.84
N GLN A 134 11.47 4.41 -4.34
CA GLN A 134 10.87 4.17 -3.02
C GLN A 134 9.54 4.91 -2.87
N GLU A 135 8.69 4.83 -3.90
CA GLU A 135 7.40 5.51 -3.97
C GLU A 135 6.26 4.51 -4.20
N MET A 136 5.12 4.78 -3.57
CA MET A 136 3.87 4.07 -3.81
C MET A 136 2.75 5.06 -4.06
N ASP A 137 2.10 4.92 -5.20
CA ASP A 137 0.93 5.70 -5.59
C ASP A 137 -0.34 4.86 -5.52
N LEU A 138 -1.34 5.39 -4.86
CA LEU A 138 -2.67 4.80 -4.70
C LEU A 138 -3.69 5.68 -5.42
N PHE A 139 -4.50 5.09 -6.27
CA PHE A 139 -5.50 5.82 -7.05
C PHE A 139 -6.89 5.24 -6.82
N GLU A 140 -7.87 6.13 -6.62
CA GLU A 140 -9.28 5.86 -6.43
C GLU A 140 -9.57 5.01 -5.19
N LYS A 141 -10.40 5.54 -4.30
CA LYS A 141 -10.74 4.89 -3.02
C LYS A 141 -9.50 4.48 -2.22
N ALA A 142 -8.46 5.32 -2.31
CA ALA A 142 -7.20 5.06 -1.66
C ALA A 142 -7.33 5.09 -0.14
N SER A 143 -6.77 4.09 0.53
CA SER A 143 -6.82 3.96 1.98
C SER A 143 -5.56 3.25 2.49
N VAL A 144 -4.99 3.78 3.57
CA VAL A 144 -3.91 3.16 4.34
C VAL A 144 -4.35 3.12 5.80
N LYS A 145 -4.39 1.93 6.38
CA LYS A 145 -4.88 1.72 7.76
C LYS A 145 -3.86 0.92 8.57
N SER A 146 -3.75 1.28 9.82
CA SER A 146 -3.14 0.46 10.88
C SER A 146 -4.19 0.26 11.98
N ASP A 147 -3.80 -0.35 13.12
CA ASP A 147 -4.78 -0.71 14.17
C ASP A 147 -5.62 0.47 14.66
N ASN A 148 -5.01 1.64 14.86
CA ASN A 148 -5.67 2.78 15.49
C ASN A 148 -5.76 4.03 14.61
N GLN A 149 -5.16 4.03 13.44
CA GLN A 149 -5.10 5.22 12.58
C GLN A 149 -5.26 4.84 11.11
N GLY A 150 -5.71 5.81 10.33
CA GLY A 150 -5.82 5.63 8.90
C GLY A 150 -5.91 6.93 8.15
N ILE A 151 -5.65 6.82 6.88
CA ILE A 151 -5.75 7.87 5.89
C ILE A 151 -6.59 7.40 4.71
N GLU A 152 -7.40 8.28 4.16
CA GLU A 152 -8.24 8.01 3.00
C GLU A 152 -8.24 9.22 2.06
N GLY A 153 -8.43 8.97 0.77
CA GLY A 153 -8.50 10.02 -0.24
C GLY A 153 -8.75 9.44 -1.64
N THR A 154 -8.88 10.32 -2.62
CA THR A 154 -8.96 9.89 -4.02
C THR A 154 -7.60 9.42 -4.52
N MET A 155 -6.54 10.14 -4.14
CA MET A 155 -5.16 9.81 -4.47
C MET A 155 -4.27 9.94 -3.24
N ILE A 156 -3.44 8.94 -2.99
CA ILE A 156 -2.43 8.96 -1.92
C ILE A 156 -1.07 8.59 -2.53
N ASN A 157 -0.07 9.44 -2.29
CA ASN A 157 1.32 9.15 -2.58
C ASN A 157 2.07 8.92 -1.27
N LEU A 158 2.82 7.84 -1.19
CA LEU A 158 3.65 7.46 -0.05
C LEU A 158 5.10 7.43 -0.49
N ASN A 159 5.98 8.15 0.22
CA ASN A 159 7.42 8.07 0.04
C ASN A 159 8.04 7.27 1.17
N PHE A 160 8.98 6.41 0.83
CA PHE A 160 9.68 5.54 1.77
C PHE A 160 11.18 5.86 1.80
N LYS A 161 11.79 5.58 2.92
CA LYS A 161 13.23 5.51 3.08
C LYS A 161 13.56 4.39 4.05
N ASP A 162 14.38 3.45 3.63
CA ASP A 162 14.73 2.27 4.45
C ASP A 162 13.48 1.53 4.96
N SER A 163 12.49 1.33 4.08
CA SER A 163 11.18 0.70 4.36
C SER A 163 10.29 1.45 5.37
N LEU A 164 10.58 2.71 5.66
CA LEU A 164 9.79 3.56 6.55
C LEU A 164 9.14 4.68 5.74
N ILE A 165 7.88 4.96 6.02
CA ILE A 165 7.19 6.11 5.43
C ILE A 165 7.84 7.39 5.95
N THR A 166 8.26 8.28 5.03
CA THR A 166 8.81 9.61 5.33
C THR A 166 7.83 10.73 5.04
N ASP A 167 7.03 10.57 3.98
CA ASP A 167 6.08 11.57 3.56
C ASP A 167 4.82 10.91 3.01
N ILE A 168 3.69 11.55 3.27
CA ILE A 168 2.40 11.18 2.71
C ILE A 168 1.78 12.43 2.07
N MET A 169 1.32 12.30 0.85
CA MET A 169 0.52 13.31 0.16
C MET A 169 -0.85 12.73 -0.17
N ILE A 170 -1.91 13.32 0.36
CA ILE A 170 -3.29 12.96 0.04
C ILE A 170 -3.88 14.08 -0.81
N LYS A 171 -4.43 13.75 -1.95
CA LYS A 171 -5.09 14.69 -2.86
C LYS A 171 -6.53 14.29 -3.07
N GLU A 172 -7.40 15.30 -3.05
CA GLU A 172 -8.84 15.19 -3.21
C GLU A 172 -9.52 14.36 -2.11
N ASN A 173 -10.39 15.00 -1.36
CA ASN A 173 -11.15 14.37 -0.26
C ASN A 173 -10.25 13.74 0.81
N GLY A 174 -9.15 14.41 1.16
CA GLY A 174 -8.23 13.92 2.17
C GLY A 174 -8.91 13.79 3.53
N TYR A 175 -8.74 12.64 4.15
CA TYR A 175 -9.23 12.31 5.48
C TYR A 175 -8.17 11.53 6.25
N ILE A 176 -7.91 11.97 7.48
CA ILE A 176 -7.06 11.29 8.45
C ILE A 176 -7.87 11.06 9.71
N PHE A 177 -7.74 9.91 10.31
CA PHE A 177 -8.28 9.63 11.63
C PHE A 177 -7.25 8.94 12.54
N ASN A 178 -7.38 9.19 13.84
CA ASN A 178 -6.59 8.53 14.87
C ASN A 178 -7.49 8.19 16.07
N ASN A 179 -7.56 6.91 16.40
CA ASN A 179 -8.33 6.41 17.53
C ASN A 179 -7.43 6.31 18.76
N HIS A 180 -7.89 6.83 19.87
CA HIS A 180 -7.20 6.72 21.15
C HIS A 180 -8.18 6.56 22.31
N TYR A 181 -7.68 6.06 23.42
CA TYR A 181 -8.49 5.90 24.63
C TYR A 181 -8.15 6.99 25.63
N ALA A 182 -9.18 7.55 26.25
CA ALA A 182 -9.03 8.48 27.36
C ALA A 182 -10.04 8.19 28.47
N ASN A 183 -9.70 8.56 29.71
CA ASN A 183 -10.63 8.55 30.83
C ASN A 183 -11.53 9.80 30.76
N THR A 184 -12.78 9.64 31.15
CA THR A 184 -13.71 10.76 31.31
C THR A 184 -14.17 10.85 32.75
N ASN A 185 -14.71 12.01 33.13
CA ASN A 185 -15.28 12.22 34.48
C ASN A 185 -16.49 11.31 34.74
N LYS A 186 -17.11 10.75 33.70
CA LYS A 186 -18.35 9.95 33.79
C LYS A 186 -18.13 8.46 33.64
N SER A 187 -17.03 8.05 32.98
CA SER A 187 -16.74 6.64 32.74
C SER A 187 -15.24 6.42 32.54
N ASN A 188 -14.75 5.26 32.95
CA ASN A 188 -13.38 4.87 32.75
C ASN A 188 -13.18 4.41 31.30
N TYR A 189 -12.17 4.89 30.62
CA TYR A 189 -11.66 4.44 29.33
C TYR A 189 -12.72 4.39 28.22
N GLN A 190 -12.84 5.48 27.48
CA GLN A 190 -13.65 5.57 26.26
C GLN A 190 -12.76 5.72 25.05
N LEU A 191 -13.23 5.21 23.91
CA LEU A 191 -12.59 5.39 22.62
C LEU A 191 -13.02 6.73 22.01
N PHE A 192 -12.04 7.53 21.62
CA PHE A 192 -12.21 8.79 20.91
C PHE A 192 -11.52 8.72 19.56
N GLN A 193 -11.99 9.49 18.61
CA GLN A 193 -11.41 9.59 17.28
C GLN A 193 -11.10 11.05 16.97
N ASP A 194 -9.82 11.35 16.72
CA ASP A 194 -9.41 12.60 16.13
C ASP A 194 -9.57 12.51 14.62
N GLU A 195 -10.00 13.60 14.00
CA GLU A 195 -10.28 13.65 12.57
C GLU A 195 -9.71 14.92 11.93
N MET A 196 -9.21 14.75 10.70
CA MET A 196 -8.70 15.84 9.89
C MET A 196 -9.18 15.66 8.46
N ARG A 197 -9.62 16.76 7.84
CA ARG A 197 -10.17 16.76 6.48
C ARG A 197 -9.66 17.95 5.69
N GLY A 198 -9.45 17.76 4.39
CA GLY A 198 -9.06 18.83 3.46
C GLY A 198 -8.95 18.33 2.03
N ASN A 199 -8.79 19.25 1.09
CA ASN A 199 -8.58 18.88 -0.30
C ASN A 199 -7.19 18.27 -0.52
N ILE A 200 -6.19 18.82 0.17
CA ILE A 200 -4.81 18.32 0.17
C ILE A 200 -4.37 18.17 1.61
N ILE A 201 -3.81 17.02 1.95
CA ILE A 201 -3.18 16.79 3.24
C ILE A 201 -1.76 16.28 3.01
N GLN A 202 -0.79 16.93 3.62
CA GLN A 202 0.60 16.51 3.63
C GLN A 202 0.98 16.09 5.04
N VAL A 203 1.59 14.92 5.16
CA VAL A 203 2.11 14.41 6.44
C VAL A 203 3.59 14.18 6.27
N ASN A 204 4.39 14.73 7.16
CA ASN A 204 5.84 14.60 7.14
C ASN A 204 6.32 13.95 8.42
N PHE A 205 7.23 12.97 8.27
CA PHE A 205 7.88 12.28 9.37
C PHE A 205 9.36 12.62 9.41
N GLU A 206 9.88 12.84 10.61
CA GLU A 206 11.29 13.04 10.85
C GLU A 206 11.76 12.05 11.92
N ASN A 207 12.82 11.28 11.62
CA ASN A 207 13.35 10.25 12.53
C ASN A 207 12.28 9.30 13.08
N LYS A 208 11.35 8.84 12.21
CA LYS A 208 10.20 7.96 12.53
C LYS A 208 9.09 8.60 13.35
N ASN A 209 9.21 9.86 13.70
CA ASN A 209 8.19 10.58 14.45
C ASN A 209 7.42 11.49 13.52
N LEU A 210 6.12 11.60 13.74
CA LEU A 210 5.29 12.60 13.09
C LEU A 210 5.84 13.99 13.42
N ASN A 211 6.16 14.76 12.38
CA ASN A 211 6.72 16.11 12.50
C ASN A 211 5.68 17.19 12.17
N GLU A 212 4.98 17.06 11.06
CA GLU A 212 4.00 18.03 10.62
C GLU A 212 2.85 17.38 9.85
N ILE A 213 1.64 17.92 10.05
CA ILE A 213 0.48 17.71 9.18
C ILE A 213 0.05 19.07 8.66
N LEU A 214 0.03 19.23 7.33
CA LEU A 214 -0.48 20.42 6.65
C LEU A 214 -1.75 20.06 5.89
N ILE A 215 -2.85 20.75 6.21
CA ILE A 215 -4.16 20.54 5.60
C ILE A 215 -4.51 21.80 4.82
N GLN A 216 -4.85 21.67 3.56
CA GLN A 216 -5.15 22.78 2.66
C GLN A 216 -6.47 22.59 1.93
N GLY A 217 -7.21 23.70 1.78
CA GLY A 217 -8.50 23.75 1.09
C GLY A 217 -9.63 23.13 1.90
N MET A 218 -10.54 23.96 2.45
CA MET A 218 -11.61 23.55 3.36
C MET A 218 -11.09 22.71 4.54
N ALA A 219 -9.99 23.17 5.11
CA ALA A 219 -9.31 22.48 6.18
C ALA A 219 -10.18 22.39 7.44
N GLN A 220 -10.29 21.19 8.00
CA GLN A 220 -11.01 20.91 9.25
C GLN A 220 -10.16 19.99 10.13
N SER A 221 -10.18 20.22 11.43
CA SER A 221 -9.52 19.37 12.41
C SER A 221 -10.34 19.30 13.69
N MET A 222 -10.67 18.11 14.12
CA MET A 222 -11.23 17.80 15.42
C MET A 222 -10.20 17.00 16.21
N TYR A 223 -9.75 17.55 17.34
CA TYR A 223 -8.69 16.98 18.16
C TYR A 223 -9.07 16.94 19.63
N HIS A 224 -9.03 15.75 20.24
CA HIS A 224 -9.31 15.57 21.65
C HIS A 224 -8.07 15.88 22.50
N VAL A 225 -8.25 16.76 23.46
CA VAL A 225 -7.17 17.15 24.38
C VAL A 225 -7.23 16.28 25.62
N VAL A 226 -6.15 15.56 25.87
CA VAL A 226 -5.97 14.75 27.08
C VAL A 226 -4.83 15.31 27.92
N ASN A 227 -4.96 15.20 29.24
CA ASN A 227 -3.87 15.59 30.16
C ASN A 227 -2.85 14.44 30.34
N ASP A 228 -1.79 14.69 31.10
CA ASP A 228 -0.71 13.73 31.35
C ASP A 228 -1.19 12.44 32.06
N SER A 229 -2.36 12.46 32.67
CA SER A 229 -3.00 11.31 33.33
C SER A 229 -4.00 10.60 32.43
N ALA A 230 -3.99 10.90 31.13
CA ALA A 230 -4.91 10.39 30.11
C ALA A 230 -6.41 10.69 30.38
N TYR A 231 -6.71 11.80 31.08
CA TYR A 231 -8.08 12.29 31.20
C TYR A 231 -8.42 13.23 30.07
N LEU A 232 -9.59 13.06 29.48
CA LEU A 232 -10.16 13.98 28.49
C LEU A 232 -10.40 15.34 29.15
N MET A 233 -9.88 16.38 28.52
CA MET A 233 -10.10 17.78 28.94
C MET A 233 -11.18 18.46 28.08
N GLY A 234 -11.47 17.88 26.92
CA GLY A 234 -12.37 18.42 25.92
C GLY A 234 -11.85 18.18 24.52
N PHE A 235 -12.43 18.83 23.53
CA PHE A 235 -11.95 18.75 22.16
C PHE A 235 -11.90 20.14 21.49
N ASN A 236 -10.94 20.31 20.58
CA ASN A 236 -10.84 21.43 19.68
C ASN A 236 -11.53 21.11 18.36
N ASP A 237 -12.40 21.98 17.90
CA ASP A 237 -12.95 21.98 16.54
C ASP A 237 -12.41 23.20 15.81
N ALA A 238 -11.65 22.99 14.74
CA ALA A 238 -10.96 24.03 14.00
C ALA A 238 -11.27 23.92 12.51
N THR A 239 -11.52 25.09 11.89
CA THR A 239 -11.73 25.22 10.44
C THR A 239 -10.95 26.40 9.88
N GLY A 240 -10.53 26.31 8.63
CA GLY A 240 -9.81 27.38 7.92
C GLY A 240 -9.52 27.01 6.47
N ASN A 241 -8.85 27.90 5.75
CA ASN A 241 -8.35 27.58 4.42
C ASN A 241 -7.13 26.64 4.52
N THR A 242 -6.32 26.85 5.56
CA THR A 242 -5.15 26.04 5.87
C THR A 242 -5.06 25.78 7.37
N ILE A 243 -4.74 24.54 7.75
CA ILE A 243 -4.41 24.16 9.13
C ILE A 243 -3.05 23.45 9.10
N SER A 244 -2.10 23.92 9.91
CA SER A 244 -0.82 23.26 10.14
C SER A 244 -0.72 22.80 11.59
N LEU A 245 -0.46 21.52 11.79
CA LEU A 245 -0.23 20.89 13.09
C LEU A 245 1.23 20.49 13.18
N LYS A 246 1.96 21.05 14.14
CA LYS A 246 3.37 20.72 14.38
C LYS A 246 3.51 19.86 15.62
N TYR A 247 4.33 18.84 15.50
CA TYR A 247 4.60 17.87 16.54
C TYR A 247 6.03 18.00 17.05
N ASN A 248 6.23 17.68 18.31
CA ASN A 248 7.56 17.56 18.91
C ASN A 248 7.61 16.24 19.68
N ASN A 249 8.51 15.34 19.26
CA ASN A 249 8.62 13.98 19.81
C ASN A 249 7.27 13.24 19.84
N GLY A 250 6.49 13.37 18.75
CA GLY A 250 5.17 12.73 18.61
C GLY A 250 4.01 13.42 19.34
N ASN A 251 4.27 14.46 20.12
CA ASN A 251 3.24 15.22 20.81
C ASN A 251 2.88 16.50 20.04
N LEU A 252 1.59 16.79 19.90
CA LEU A 252 1.13 18.02 19.28
C LEU A 252 1.66 19.23 20.08
N SER A 253 2.45 20.08 19.41
CA SER A 253 3.09 21.25 20.03
C SER A 253 2.45 22.58 19.62
N ARG A 254 1.90 22.65 18.38
CA ARG A 254 1.34 23.89 17.85
C ARG A 254 0.31 23.62 16.77
N ILE A 255 -0.75 24.43 16.77
CA ILE A 255 -1.75 24.50 15.70
C ILE A 255 -1.74 25.90 15.12
N PHE A 256 -1.62 26.02 13.81
CA PHE A 256 -1.81 27.25 13.05
C PHE A 256 -3.03 27.12 12.15
N ILE A 257 -3.86 28.14 12.10
CA ILE A 257 -5.03 28.20 11.24
C ILE A 257 -4.98 29.52 10.47
N GLU A 258 -5.07 29.43 9.16
CA GLU A 258 -5.03 30.58 8.27
C GLU A 258 -6.22 30.61 7.32
N GLY A 259 -6.72 31.83 7.05
CA GLY A 259 -7.83 32.14 6.13
C GLY A 259 -9.17 31.61 6.63
N GLU A 260 -10.09 32.52 6.91
CA GLU A 260 -11.42 32.25 7.48
C GLU A 260 -11.37 31.38 8.74
N ALA A 261 -10.34 31.62 9.55
CA ALA A 261 -9.99 30.82 10.70
C ALA A 261 -11.07 30.85 11.79
N ARG A 262 -11.49 29.67 12.23
CA ARG A 262 -12.36 29.48 13.38
C ARG A 262 -11.83 28.36 14.23
N GLY A 263 -11.79 28.55 15.53
CA GLY A 263 -11.45 27.49 16.49
C GLY A 263 -12.36 27.61 17.71
N ILE A 264 -12.90 26.50 18.14
CA ILE A 264 -13.75 26.40 19.33
C ILE A 264 -13.23 25.24 20.17
N PHE A 265 -12.98 25.51 21.45
CA PHE A 265 -12.72 24.46 22.43
C PHE A 265 -14.01 24.16 23.20
N TYR A 266 -14.36 22.88 23.23
CA TYR A 266 -15.48 22.36 24.00
C TYR A 266 -14.92 21.60 25.21
N PRO A 267 -15.01 22.13 26.42
CA PRO A 267 -14.57 21.41 27.61
C PRO A 267 -15.47 20.19 27.90
N GLU A 268 -14.92 19.18 28.60
CA GLU A 268 -15.68 18.01 29.05
C GLU A 268 -16.77 18.36 30.07
#